data_bed531005539c53efa889608d2818b55
#
_entry.id   bed531005539c53efa889608d2818b55
#
_cell.length_a   1.000
_cell.length_b   1.000
_cell.length_c   1.000
_cell.angle_alpha   90.00
_cell.angle_beta   90.00
_cell.angle_gamma   90.00
#
_symmetry.space_group_name_H-M   'P 1'
#
loop_
_entity.id
_entity.type
_entity.pdbx_description
1 polymer ?
#
loop_
_entity_poly.entity_id
_entity_poly.type
_entity_poly.pdbx_seq_one_letter_code
_entity_poly.pdbx_strand_id
1 'polypeptide(L)'
;IKFWNEYPFAGTIFSWDGAKDAENYANGKGKLTTYIDNEVIEVFSGNMKKGKFQGKATIDIVGIVIYEGNVVDSKMHGKGSLIWSNGDSYKGEFVNNDQEGKGVYLWSEGSIYEGQFKDNKRDGKGVLKWSNGDSYSGQWQAGMQNGKGIYTWADGTVYEGDFVDNERTGKGKISWTTGDSYDGSVVKGLRVGYGVYKWKNGDVYSGQWANGQQNGKGVYKWQDGTVYEGDFVNDARTGKCKITWKTGDYYTGDIVNGVQEGKGFFKWNDGTTYDGDWVNGYLHGYGIIKWPNGDVYEGEFAYGLMDGYGIYTYSDGYVEEGYWLNGEPI
;
A
#
# COMPACT_ATOMS: atom_id res chain seq x y z
N ILE A 1 -48.85 5.14 -35.61
CA ILE A 1 -48.10 6.15 -34.84
C ILE A 1 -46.63 6.04 -35.25
N LYS A 2 -45.98 7.17 -35.54
CA LYS A 2 -44.56 7.21 -35.85
C LYS A 2 -43.74 7.43 -34.57
N PHE A 3 -42.73 6.56 -34.36
CA PHE A 3 -41.71 6.67 -33.34
C PHE A 3 -40.36 6.74 -34.05
N TRP A 4 -39.39 7.37 -33.40
CA TRP A 4 -38.01 7.24 -33.80
C TRP A 4 -37.40 6.06 -33.05
N ASN A 5 -37.12 4.95 -33.75
CA ASN A 5 -36.41 3.79 -33.20
C ASN A 5 -35.25 3.45 -34.14
N GLU A 6 -34.03 3.47 -33.61
CA GLU A 6 -32.83 3.19 -34.43
C GLU A 6 -32.76 1.71 -34.88
N TYR A 7 -33.34 0.77 -34.08
CA TYR A 7 -33.21 -0.67 -34.34
C TYR A 7 -34.46 -1.43 -33.87
N PRO A 8 -35.56 -1.46 -34.65
CA PRO A 8 -36.70 -2.31 -34.31
C PRO A 8 -36.32 -3.78 -34.52
N PHE A 9 -36.37 -4.59 -33.46
CA PHE A 9 -36.30 -6.05 -33.60
C PHE A 9 -37.55 -6.55 -34.37
N ALA A 10 -37.37 -7.59 -35.21
CA ALA A 10 -38.50 -8.23 -35.89
C ALA A 10 -39.52 -8.74 -34.85
N GLY A 11 -40.81 -8.46 -35.07
CA GLY A 11 -41.90 -8.84 -34.14
C GLY A 11 -42.19 -7.83 -33.04
N THR A 12 -41.48 -6.68 -32.98
CA THR A 12 -41.74 -5.65 -31.97
C THR A 12 -43.05 -4.88 -32.26
N ILE A 13 -43.93 -4.79 -31.26
CA ILE A 13 -45.14 -4.02 -31.27
C ILE A 13 -45.05 -2.86 -30.30
N PHE A 14 -45.45 -1.67 -30.71
CA PHE A 14 -45.46 -0.45 -29.90
C PHE A 14 -46.90 0.04 -29.67
N SER A 15 -47.21 0.40 -28.42
CA SER A 15 -48.45 1.06 -28.02
C SER A 15 -48.16 2.42 -27.38
N TRP A 16 -48.75 3.49 -27.84
CA TRP A 16 -48.67 4.84 -27.30
C TRP A 16 -50.05 5.34 -26.90
N ASP A 17 -50.20 5.80 -25.65
CA ASP A 17 -51.46 6.28 -25.10
C ASP A 17 -51.61 7.82 -25.09
N GLY A 18 -50.54 8.56 -25.48
CA GLY A 18 -50.53 10.02 -25.52
C GLY A 18 -51.03 10.60 -26.86
N ALA A 19 -50.91 11.92 -26.98
CA ALA A 19 -51.30 12.66 -28.19
C ALA A 19 -50.35 12.39 -29.38
N LYS A 20 -50.78 12.86 -30.58
CA LYS A 20 -50.02 12.84 -31.84
C LYS A 20 -49.95 14.26 -32.39
N ASP A 21 -48.89 14.57 -33.10
CA ASP A 21 -48.83 15.81 -33.91
C ASP A 21 -49.47 15.66 -35.30
N ALA A 22 -49.46 16.76 -36.06
CA ALA A 22 -50.05 16.82 -37.38
C ALA A 22 -49.40 15.86 -38.41
N GLU A 23 -48.15 15.44 -38.16
CA GLU A 23 -47.39 14.50 -38.98
C GLU A 23 -47.51 13.05 -38.50
N ASN A 24 -48.40 12.80 -37.50
CA ASN A 24 -48.67 11.52 -36.86
C ASN A 24 -47.52 10.94 -36.02
N TYR A 25 -46.58 11.79 -35.52
CA TYR A 25 -45.61 11.42 -34.50
C TYR A 25 -46.23 11.43 -33.11
N ALA A 26 -45.79 10.53 -32.23
CA ALA A 26 -46.09 10.60 -30.81
C ALA A 26 -45.62 11.95 -30.25
N ASN A 27 -46.48 12.65 -29.53
CA ASN A 27 -46.23 14.01 -29.03
C ASN A 27 -46.97 14.26 -27.72
N GLY A 28 -46.36 15.12 -26.84
CA GLY A 28 -46.93 15.40 -25.53
C GLY A 28 -46.62 14.31 -24.50
N LYS A 29 -47.32 14.36 -23.36
CA LYS A 29 -47.16 13.39 -22.25
C LYS A 29 -47.89 12.10 -22.57
N GLY A 30 -47.25 10.96 -22.31
CA GLY A 30 -47.84 9.65 -22.49
C GLY A 30 -46.92 8.52 -22.06
N LYS A 31 -47.39 7.29 -22.34
CA LYS A 31 -46.71 6.04 -22.06
C LYS A 31 -46.52 5.27 -23.34
N LEU A 32 -45.29 4.90 -23.67
CA LEU A 32 -44.95 3.98 -24.72
C LEU A 32 -44.71 2.59 -24.11
N THR A 33 -45.44 1.59 -24.55
CA THR A 33 -45.23 0.19 -24.16
C THR A 33 -44.75 -0.59 -25.37
N THR A 34 -43.63 -1.30 -25.18
CA THR A 34 -43.02 -2.15 -26.20
C THR A 34 -43.28 -3.61 -25.86
N TYR A 35 -43.75 -4.38 -26.85
CA TYR A 35 -44.04 -5.80 -26.71
C TYR A 35 -43.20 -6.61 -27.69
N ILE A 36 -42.80 -7.80 -27.28
CA ILE A 36 -42.29 -8.89 -28.13
C ILE A 36 -43.07 -10.15 -27.72
N ASP A 37 -43.60 -10.88 -28.69
CA ASP A 37 -44.41 -12.10 -28.49
C ASP A 37 -45.56 -11.90 -27.47
N ASN A 38 -46.20 -10.72 -27.51
CA ASN A 38 -47.27 -10.26 -26.61
C ASN A 38 -46.84 -10.04 -25.15
N GLU A 39 -45.57 -10.16 -24.82
CA GLU A 39 -45.05 -9.81 -23.50
C GLU A 39 -44.49 -8.38 -23.46
N VAL A 40 -44.73 -7.64 -22.38
CA VAL A 40 -44.18 -6.29 -22.17
C VAL A 40 -42.69 -6.42 -21.83
N ILE A 41 -41.85 -5.83 -22.66
CA ILE A 41 -40.40 -5.81 -22.46
C ILE A 41 -39.88 -4.45 -22.00
N GLU A 42 -40.57 -3.36 -22.33
CA GLU A 42 -40.16 -2.01 -21.98
C GLU A 42 -41.36 -1.09 -21.84
N VAL A 43 -41.29 -0.22 -20.84
CA VAL A 43 -42.28 0.83 -20.61
C VAL A 43 -41.58 2.16 -20.47
N PHE A 44 -41.85 3.08 -21.35
CA PHE A 44 -41.35 4.45 -21.33
C PHE A 44 -42.48 5.41 -20.94
N SER A 45 -42.31 6.24 -19.90
CA SER A 45 -43.32 7.21 -19.46
C SER A 45 -42.68 8.60 -19.40
N GLY A 46 -43.27 9.56 -20.12
CA GLY A 46 -42.72 10.92 -20.18
C GLY A 46 -43.33 11.78 -21.26
N ASN A 47 -42.63 12.85 -21.62
CA ASN A 47 -43.03 13.71 -22.72
C ASN A 47 -42.30 13.32 -24.02
N MET A 48 -43.04 13.26 -25.11
CA MET A 48 -42.49 13.10 -26.45
C MET A 48 -42.61 14.39 -27.26
N LYS A 49 -41.63 14.62 -28.14
CA LYS A 49 -41.64 15.64 -29.17
C LYS A 49 -41.13 15.02 -30.47
N LYS A 50 -41.99 15.01 -31.51
CA LYS A 50 -41.70 14.37 -32.79
C LYS A 50 -41.18 12.91 -32.64
N GLY A 51 -41.87 12.12 -31.83
CA GLY A 51 -41.55 10.70 -31.62
C GLY A 51 -40.34 10.38 -30.77
N LYS A 52 -39.71 11.39 -30.13
CA LYS A 52 -38.56 11.22 -29.23
C LYS A 52 -38.90 11.70 -27.83
N PHE A 53 -38.45 10.98 -26.78
CA PHE A 53 -38.62 11.41 -25.41
C PHE A 53 -37.74 12.60 -25.09
N GLN A 54 -38.30 13.55 -24.29
CA GLN A 54 -37.67 14.80 -23.91
C GLN A 54 -38.04 15.18 -22.47
N GLY A 55 -37.08 15.69 -21.73
CA GLY A 55 -37.27 16.15 -20.34
C GLY A 55 -37.28 15.00 -19.33
N LYS A 56 -38.15 15.07 -18.30
CA LYS A 56 -38.23 14.01 -17.29
C LYS A 56 -38.97 12.79 -17.84
N ALA A 57 -38.40 11.61 -17.59
CA ALA A 57 -38.98 10.32 -18.01
C ALA A 57 -38.66 9.22 -16.99
N THR A 58 -39.48 8.18 -17.00
CA THR A 58 -39.24 6.87 -16.44
C THR A 58 -39.11 5.87 -17.56
N ILE A 59 -38.05 5.04 -17.54
CA ILE A 59 -37.84 3.93 -18.46
C ILE A 59 -37.74 2.66 -17.61
N ASP A 60 -38.65 1.72 -17.84
CA ASP A 60 -38.66 0.41 -17.19
C ASP A 60 -38.40 -0.66 -18.25
N ILE A 61 -37.15 -1.21 -18.23
CA ILE A 61 -36.83 -2.42 -18.99
C ILE A 61 -37.12 -3.58 -18.05
N VAL A 62 -38.26 -4.25 -18.31
CA VAL A 62 -38.89 -5.21 -17.41
C VAL A 62 -37.91 -6.31 -16.96
N GLY A 63 -37.77 -6.45 -15.67
CA GLY A 63 -36.85 -7.44 -15.06
C GLY A 63 -35.35 -7.15 -15.21
N ILE A 64 -34.96 -5.99 -15.74
CA ILE A 64 -33.58 -5.63 -15.97
C ILE A 64 -33.19 -4.36 -15.21
N VAL A 65 -33.81 -3.20 -15.54
CA VAL A 65 -33.43 -1.91 -14.96
C VAL A 65 -34.55 -0.89 -15.06
N ILE A 66 -34.66 -0.04 -14.06
CA ILE A 66 -35.55 1.13 -14.06
C ILE A 66 -34.69 2.38 -14.06
N TYR A 67 -34.95 3.29 -15.00
CA TYR A 67 -34.36 4.64 -15.01
C TYR A 67 -35.40 5.67 -14.65
N GLU A 68 -35.04 6.62 -13.82
CA GLU A 68 -35.79 7.84 -13.57
C GLU A 68 -34.88 9.06 -13.70
N GLY A 69 -35.19 9.96 -14.63
CA GLY A 69 -34.31 11.12 -14.84
C GLY A 69 -34.66 11.94 -16.07
N ASN A 70 -33.72 12.76 -16.48
CA ASN A 70 -33.83 13.57 -17.68
C ASN A 70 -33.39 12.78 -18.91
N VAL A 71 -34.11 12.97 -20.00
CA VAL A 71 -33.78 12.42 -21.31
C VAL A 71 -33.76 13.54 -22.36
N VAL A 72 -32.88 13.40 -23.34
CA VAL A 72 -32.79 14.24 -24.54
C VAL A 72 -32.72 13.31 -25.73
N ASP A 73 -33.63 13.50 -26.67
CA ASP A 73 -33.76 12.67 -27.87
C ASP A 73 -33.78 11.17 -27.57
N SER A 74 -34.55 10.76 -26.55
CA SER A 74 -34.72 9.38 -26.04
C SER A 74 -33.46 8.78 -25.38
N LYS A 75 -32.43 9.56 -25.10
CA LYS A 75 -31.23 9.13 -24.39
C LYS A 75 -31.20 9.71 -22.98
N MET A 76 -30.76 8.93 -22.00
CA MET A 76 -30.48 9.43 -20.65
C MET A 76 -29.47 10.58 -20.71
N HIS A 77 -29.80 11.72 -20.11
CA HIS A 77 -28.97 12.92 -20.15
C HIS A 77 -29.24 13.81 -18.94
N GLY A 78 -28.19 14.44 -18.39
CA GLY A 78 -28.30 15.24 -17.16
C GLY A 78 -28.47 14.36 -15.94
N LYS A 79 -29.27 14.77 -14.94
CA LYS A 79 -29.42 14.02 -13.69
C LYS A 79 -30.47 12.92 -13.79
N GLY A 80 -30.15 11.76 -13.23
CA GLY A 80 -31.04 10.62 -13.17
C GLY A 80 -30.59 9.56 -12.18
N SER A 81 -31.40 8.50 -12.06
CA SER A 81 -31.10 7.31 -11.28
C SER A 81 -31.42 6.05 -12.06
N LEU A 82 -30.59 5.01 -11.88
CA LEU A 82 -30.81 3.65 -12.35
C LEU A 82 -30.97 2.72 -11.15
N ILE A 83 -31.88 1.78 -11.23
CA ILE A 83 -32.05 0.68 -10.28
C ILE A 83 -32.11 -0.61 -11.09
N TRP A 84 -31.13 -1.48 -10.92
CA TRP A 84 -31.06 -2.78 -11.58
C TRP A 84 -31.79 -3.85 -10.79
N SER A 85 -32.27 -4.86 -11.47
CA SER A 85 -33.02 -5.98 -10.87
C SER A 85 -32.22 -6.79 -9.86
N ASN A 86 -30.88 -6.75 -9.93
CA ASN A 86 -30.00 -7.37 -8.92
C ASN A 86 -29.88 -6.56 -7.62
N GLY A 87 -30.53 -5.38 -7.53
CA GLY A 87 -30.50 -4.49 -6.38
C GLY A 87 -29.41 -3.42 -6.42
N ASP A 88 -28.54 -3.40 -7.42
CA ASP A 88 -27.61 -2.30 -7.62
C ASP A 88 -28.34 -1.01 -7.96
N SER A 89 -27.77 0.13 -7.63
CA SER A 89 -28.31 1.43 -8.02
C SER A 89 -27.23 2.45 -8.34
N TYR A 90 -27.55 3.36 -9.24
CA TYR A 90 -26.72 4.53 -9.55
C TYR A 90 -27.59 5.79 -9.50
N LYS A 91 -27.06 6.85 -8.95
CA LYS A 91 -27.67 8.19 -8.95
C LYS A 91 -26.59 9.22 -9.29
N GLY A 92 -26.77 9.90 -10.44
CA GLY A 92 -25.73 10.81 -10.91
C GLY A 92 -26.07 11.50 -12.21
N GLU A 93 -25.02 11.88 -12.91
CA GLU A 93 -25.08 12.56 -14.19
C GLU A 93 -24.96 11.55 -15.34
N PHE A 94 -25.61 11.86 -16.46
CA PHE A 94 -25.61 11.06 -17.69
C PHE A 94 -25.35 11.93 -18.89
N VAL A 95 -24.65 11.41 -19.87
CA VAL A 95 -24.49 11.98 -21.20
C VAL A 95 -24.69 10.88 -22.23
N ASN A 96 -25.75 10.99 -23.05
CA ASN A 96 -26.07 10.05 -24.14
C ASN A 96 -26.13 8.57 -23.72
N ASN A 97 -26.73 8.26 -22.58
CA ASN A 97 -26.88 6.98 -21.89
C ASN A 97 -25.70 6.54 -21.03
N ASP A 98 -24.56 7.21 -21.09
CA ASP A 98 -23.40 6.88 -20.27
C ASP A 98 -23.42 7.63 -18.94
N GLN A 99 -22.98 6.96 -17.86
CA GLN A 99 -22.71 7.60 -16.59
C GLN A 99 -21.51 8.53 -16.76
N GLU A 100 -21.71 9.80 -16.43
CA GLU A 100 -20.71 10.87 -16.57
C GLU A 100 -20.72 11.79 -15.36
N GLY A 101 -19.64 12.55 -15.16
CA GLY A 101 -19.58 13.55 -14.11
C GLY A 101 -19.67 12.95 -12.71
N LYS A 102 -20.45 13.56 -11.81
CA LYS A 102 -20.57 13.12 -10.41
C LYS A 102 -21.71 12.13 -10.23
N GLY A 103 -21.45 11.07 -9.47
CA GLY A 103 -22.46 10.08 -9.15
C GLY A 103 -22.14 9.25 -7.91
N VAL A 104 -23.17 8.54 -7.45
CA VAL A 104 -23.11 7.55 -6.38
C VAL A 104 -23.58 6.23 -6.95
N TYR A 105 -22.78 5.19 -6.82
CA TYR A 105 -23.13 3.82 -7.15
C TYR A 105 -23.19 2.99 -5.86
N LEU A 106 -24.31 2.32 -5.66
CA LEU A 106 -24.52 1.41 -4.53
C LEU A 106 -24.69 0.00 -5.10
N TRP A 107 -23.81 -0.90 -4.68
CA TRP A 107 -23.93 -2.32 -4.98
C TRP A 107 -24.88 -3.01 -4.00
N SER A 108 -25.57 -4.01 -4.46
CA SER A 108 -26.53 -4.79 -3.65
C SER A 108 -25.92 -5.46 -2.44
N GLU A 109 -24.61 -5.79 -2.50
CA GLU A 109 -23.89 -6.34 -1.34
C GLU A 109 -23.48 -5.28 -0.29
N GLY A 110 -23.80 -3.99 -0.53
CA GLY A 110 -23.60 -2.89 0.42
C GLY A 110 -22.36 -2.03 0.19
N SER A 111 -21.52 -2.33 -0.82
CA SER A 111 -20.44 -1.42 -1.21
C SER A 111 -21.01 -0.13 -1.81
N ILE A 112 -20.32 1.00 -1.62
CA ILE A 112 -20.74 2.31 -2.14
C ILE A 112 -19.55 3.06 -2.73
N TYR A 113 -19.71 3.56 -3.95
CA TYR A 113 -18.79 4.51 -4.56
C TYR A 113 -19.46 5.87 -4.72
N GLU A 114 -18.77 6.91 -4.29
CA GLU A 114 -19.14 8.30 -4.51
C GLU A 114 -17.98 9.03 -5.19
N GLY A 115 -18.18 9.52 -6.41
CA GLY A 115 -17.10 10.14 -7.15
C GLY A 115 -17.44 10.50 -8.58
N GLN A 116 -16.39 10.62 -9.38
CA GLN A 116 -16.48 10.97 -10.78
C GLN A 116 -16.57 9.71 -11.65
N PHE A 117 -17.34 9.83 -12.73
CA PHE A 117 -17.52 8.82 -13.76
C PHE A 117 -17.18 9.40 -15.13
N LYS A 118 -16.72 8.54 -16.01
CA LYS A 118 -16.51 8.78 -17.42
C LYS A 118 -16.76 7.49 -18.19
N ASP A 119 -17.58 7.54 -19.24
CA ASP A 119 -17.92 6.38 -20.08
C ASP A 119 -18.31 5.15 -19.22
N ASN A 120 -19.23 5.31 -18.26
CA ASN A 120 -19.71 4.29 -17.32
C ASN A 120 -18.64 3.71 -16.36
N LYS A 121 -17.47 4.32 -16.27
CA LYS A 121 -16.38 3.87 -15.39
C LYS A 121 -16.06 4.93 -14.36
N ARG A 122 -15.61 4.49 -13.16
CA ARG A 122 -15.03 5.38 -12.16
C ARG A 122 -13.80 6.05 -12.77
N ASP A 123 -13.76 7.38 -12.81
CA ASP A 123 -12.67 8.15 -13.41
C ASP A 123 -12.56 9.52 -12.72
N GLY A 124 -11.35 9.96 -12.38
CA GLY A 124 -11.14 11.17 -11.58
C GLY A 124 -11.12 10.89 -10.08
N LYS A 125 -11.62 11.79 -9.25
CA LYS A 125 -11.62 11.64 -7.78
C LYS A 125 -12.87 10.92 -7.29
N GLY A 126 -12.68 10.00 -6.34
CA GLY A 126 -13.78 9.30 -5.72
C GLY A 126 -13.41 8.50 -4.47
N VAL A 127 -14.43 8.11 -3.73
CA VAL A 127 -14.33 7.29 -2.53
C VAL A 127 -15.13 6.01 -2.75
N LEU A 128 -14.49 4.87 -2.55
CA LEU A 128 -15.14 3.56 -2.51
C LEU A 128 -15.07 3.02 -1.08
N LYS A 129 -16.20 2.61 -0.56
CA LYS A 129 -16.31 1.87 0.70
C LYS A 129 -16.85 0.49 0.36
N TRP A 130 -16.09 -0.54 0.68
CA TRP A 130 -16.51 -1.92 0.48
C TRP A 130 -17.37 -2.42 1.64
N SER A 131 -18.21 -3.38 1.38
CA SER A 131 -19.09 -4.00 2.39
C SER A 131 -18.31 -4.72 3.51
N ASN A 132 -17.05 -5.10 3.26
CA ASN A 132 -16.16 -5.70 4.28
C ASN A 132 -15.55 -4.68 5.25
N GLY A 133 -15.82 -3.38 5.06
CA GLY A 133 -15.30 -2.29 5.89
C GLY A 133 -14.04 -1.62 5.37
N ASP A 134 -13.42 -2.12 4.30
CA ASP A 134 -12.33 -1.43 3.63
C ASP A 134 -12.80 -0.14 2.97
N SER A 135 -11.90 0.80 2.74
CA SER A 135 -12.20 2.00 1.95
C SER A 135 -11.00 2.48 1.15
N TYR A 136 -11.28 3.11 0.03
CA TYR A 136 -10.29 3.83 -0.77
C TYR A 136 -10.80 5.23 -1.09
N SER A 137 -9.96 6.23 -0.88
CA SER A 137 -10.20 7.63 -1.25
C SER A 137 -9.04 8.13 -2.09
N GLY A 138 -9.27 8.42 -3.35
CA GLY A 138 -8.16 8.80 -4.24
C GLY A 138 -8.57 9.02 -5.68
N GLN A 139 -7.58 8.86 -6.55
CA GLN A 139 -7.74 9.01 -7.99
C GLN A 139 -8.10 7.68 -8.63
N TRP A 140 -8.94 7.75 -9.65
CA TRP A 140 -9.43 6.64 -10.45
C TRP A 140 -9.16 6.90 -11.93
N GLN A 141 -8.86 5.87 -12.68
CA GLN A 141 -8.73 5.91 -14.12
C GLN A 141 -9.33 4.64 -14.72
N ALA A 142 -10.30 4.78 -15.61
CA ALA A 142 -10.94 3.67 -16.30
C ALA A 142 -11.44 2.54 -15.38
N GLY A 143 -11.93 2.87 -14.18
CA GLY A 143 -12.44 1.93 -13.17
C GLY A 143 -11.44 1.41 -12.17
N MET A 144 -10.15 1.72 -12.34
CA MET A 144 -9.05 1.28 -11.47
C MET A 144 -8.53 2.41 -10.57
N GLN A 145 -8.05 2.06 -9.38
CA GLN A 145 -7.31 2.98 -8.51
C GLN A 145 -6.01 3.36 -9.21
N ASN A 146 -5.76 4.66 -9.35
CA ASN A 146 -4.60 5.16 -10.08
C ASN A 146 -4.18 6.52 -9.52
N GLY A 147 -2.87 6.84 -9.52
CA GLY A 147 -2.36 8.08 -8.92
C GLY A 147 -2.32 8.06 -7.39
N LYS A 148 -2.54 9.20 -6.74
CA LYS A 148 -2.50 9.30 -5.28
C LYS A 148 -3.80 8.86 -4.64
N GLY A 149 -3.68 8.10 -3.53
CA GLY A 149 -4.83 7.64 -2.77
C GLY A 149 -4.51 7.18 -1.36
N ILE A 150 -5.57 7.04 -0.57
CA ILE A 150 -5.55 6.51 0.79
C ILE A 150 -6.41 5.25 0.79
N TYR A 151 -5.83 4.13 1.16
CA TYR A 151 -6.55 2.89 1.40
C TYR A 151 -6.58 2.61 2.89
N THR A 152 -7.75 2.40 3.43
CA THR A 152 -7.94 2.02 4.83
C THR A 152 -8.58 0.64 4.88
N TRP A 153 -7.90 -0.30 5.51
CA TRP A 153 -8.43 -1.64 5.75
C TRP A 153 -9.45 -1.64 6.88
N ALA A 154 -10.29 -2.65 6.92
CA ALA A 154 -11.31 -2.83 7.95
C ALA A 154 -10.71 -2.93 9.37
N ASP A 155 -9.46 -3.39 9.50
CA ASP A 155 -8.74 -3.44 10.77
C ASP A 155 -8.21 -2.08 11.23
N GLY A 156 -8.37 -1.02 10.41
CA GLY A 156 -7.88 0.33 10.68
C GLY A 156 -6.44 0.60 10.20
N THR A 157 -5.77 -0.35 9.59
CA THR A 157 -4.48 -0.12 8.91
C THR A 157 -4.70 0.86 7.76
N VAL A 158 -3.77 1.80 7.56
CA VAL A 158 -3.85 2.83 6.52
C VAL A 158 -2.62 2.77 5.61
N TYR A 159 -2.84 2.79 4.31
CA TYR A 159 -1.82 3.08 3.30
C TYR A 159 -2.15 4.41 2.63
N GLU A 160 -1.20 5.32 2.59
CA GLU A 160 -1.26 6.58 1.85
C GLU A 160 -0.11 6.61 0.84
N GLY A 161 -0.42 6.70 -0.46
CA GLY A 161 0.65 6.64 -1.46
C GLY A 161 0.16 6.55 -2.89
N ASP A 162 1.06 6.05 -3.74
CA ASP A 162 0.83 5.89 -5.16
C ASP A 162 0.15 4.56 -5.48
N PHE A 163 -0.72 4.60 -6.48
CA PHE A 163 -1.40 3.44 -7.07
C PHE A 163 -1.22 3.43 -8.58
N VAL A 164 -1.06 2.25 -9.15
CA VAL A 164 -1.12 2.00 -10.59
C VAL A 164 -1.96 0.74 -10.77
N ASP A 165 -3.06 0.85 -11.52
CA ASP A 165 -3.95 -0.26 -11.87
C ASP A 165 -4.35 -1.13 -10.67
N ASN A 166 -4.83 -0.50 -9.59
CA ASN A 166 -5.20 -1.07 -8.29
C ASN A 166 -4.03 -1.57 -7.44
N GLU A 167 -2.79 -1.52 -7.90
CA GLU A 167 -1.63 -1.95 -7.14
C GLU A 167 -0.97 -0.77 -6.42
N ARG A 168 -0.66 -0.95 -5.12
CA ARG A 168 0.14 0.01 -4.35
C ARG A 168 1.58 -0.02 -4.85
N THR A 169 2.08 1.11 -5.35
CA THR A 169 3.41 1.19 -5.96
C THR A 169 4.00 2.60 -5.75
N GLY A 170 5.29 2.80 -6.11
CA GLY A 170 5.93 4.12 -5.95
C GLY A 170 6.26 4.46 -4.51
N LYS A 171 5.91 5.67 -4.06
CA LYS A 171 6.11 6.13 -2.68
C LYS A 171 4.86 5.93 -1.87
N GLY A 172 5.02 5.38 -0.65
CA GLY A 172 3.89 5.16 0.23
C GLY A 172 4.25 5.13 1.70
N LYS A 173 3.28 5.51 2.52
CA LYS A 173 3.32 5.40 3.97
C LYS A 173 2.28 4.39 4.43
N ILE A 174 2.68 3.48 5.30
CA ILE A 174 1.80 2.51 5.95
C ILE A 174 1.79 2.83 7.44
N SER A 175 0.60 2.85 8.04
CA SER A 175 0.40 2.98 9.48
C SER A 175 -0.45 1.81 9.95
N TRP A 176 0.13 0.93 10.75
CA TRP A 176 -0.58 -0.23 11.31
C TRP A 176 -1.25 0.10 12.63
N THR A 177 -2.32 -0.58 12.94
CA THR A 177 -3.05 -0.44 14.22
C THR A 177 -2.23 -0.87 15.42
N THR A 178 -1.17 -1.66 15.21
CA THR A 178 -0.17 -1.99 16.24
C THR A 178 0.59 -0.77 16.76
N GLY A 179 0.62 0.32 15.98
CA GLY A 179 1.41 1.53 16.23
C GLY A 179 2.71 1.58 15.42
N ASP A 180 3.00 0.54 14.64
CA ASP A 180 4.12 0.53 13.71
C ASP A 180 3.83 1.43 12.51
N SER A 181 4.88 1.88 11.83
CA SER A 181 4.75 2.63 10.57
C SER A 181 5.91 2.38 9.62
N TYR A 182 5.64 2.51 8.34
CA TYR A 182 6.64 2.48 7.26
C TYR A 182 6.46 3.70 6.36
N ASP A 183 7.56 4.28 5.91
CA ASP A 183 7.60 5.36 4.93
C ASP A 183 8.73 5.07 3.92
N GLY A 184 8.37 4.83 2.67
CA GLY A 184 9.37 4.42 1.67
C GLY A 184 8.78 3.99 0.34
N SER A 185 9.61 3.29 -0.42
CA SER A 185 9.21 2.77 -1.72
C SER A 185 8.48 1.44 -1.59
N VAL A 186 7.43 1.26 -2.39
CA VAL A 186 6.64 0.03 -2.50
C VAL A 186 6.50 -0.37 -3.96
N VAL A 187 6.48 -1.67 -4.22
CA VAL A 187 6.12 -2.26 -5.52
C VAL A 187 5.18 -3.42 -5.24
N LYS A 188 3.98 -3.37 -5.85
CA LYS A 188 2.92 -4.39 -5.64
C LYS A 188 2.62 -4.65 -4.16
N GLY A 189 2.64 -3.57 -3.36
CA GLY A 189 2.41 -3.65 -1.93
C GLY A 189 3.57 -4.13 -1.07
N LEU A 190 4.69 -4.54 -1.65
CA LEU A 190 5.90 -4.95 -0.94
C LEU A 190 6.86 -3.77 -0.75
N ARG A 191 7.50 -3.67 0.41
CA ARG A 191 8.56 -2.69 0.69
C ARG A 191 9.79 -3.01 -0.17
N VAL A 192 10.31 -2.00 -0.88
CA VAL A 192 11.50 -2.12 -1.76
C VAL A 192 12.34 -0.84 -1.69
N GLY A 193 13.61 -0.92 -2.12
CA GLY A 193 14.49 0.24 -2.15
C GLY A 193 14.64 0.89 -0.77
N TYR A 194 14.82 2.20 -0.70
CA TYR A 194 15.00 2.89 0.57
C TYR A 194 13.67 3.16 1.28
N GLY A 195 13.63 2.85 2.59
CA GLY A 195 12.47 3.13 3.45
C GLY A 195 12.83 3.16 4.93
N VAL A 196 11.96 3.80 5.71
CA VAL A 196 12.06 3.93 7.15
C VAL A 196 10.92 3.17 7.79
N TYR A 197 11.24 2.23 8.67
CA TYR A 197 10.28 1.51 9.50
C TYR A 197 10.45 1.95 10.96
N LYS A 198 9.35 2.29 11.60
CA LYS A 198 9.31 2.64 13.02
C LYS A 198 8.42 1.65 13.73
N TRP A 199 8.98 0.94 14.70
CA TRP A 199 8.22 0.05 15.57
C TRP A 199 7.56 0.83 16.70
N LYS A 200 6.46 0.30 17.21
CA LYS A 200 5.73 0.85 18.36
C LYS A 200 6.61 1.00 19.60
N ASN A 201 7.58 0.09 19.79
CA ASN A 201 8.52 0.13 20.92
C ASN A 201 9.53 1.28 20.84
N GLY A 202 9.57 2.04 19.74
CA GLY A 202 10.50 3.15 19.53
C GLY A 202 11.73 2.81 18.70
N ASP A 203 11.93 1.54 18.32
CA ASP A 203 12.99 1.16 17.40
C ASP A 203 12.74 1.76 16.01
N VAL A 204 13.82 2.03 15.28
CA VAL A 204 13.77 2.58 13.93
C VAL A 204 14.78 1.88 13.02
N TYR A 205 14.32 1.38 11.89
CA TYR A 205 15.19 0.97 10.79
C TYR A 205 15.09 1.98 9.64
N SER A 206 16.23 2.39 9.10
CA SER A 206 16.35 3.25 7.92
C SER A 206 17.34 2.62 6.97
N GLY A 207 16.87 2.13 5.83
CA GLY A 207 17.77 1.40 4.92
C GLY A 207 17.07 0.81 3.71
N GLN A 208 17.80 -0.12 3.09
CA GLN A 208 17.35 -0.81 1.89
C GLN A 208 16.40 -1.96 2.23
N TRP A 209 15.42 -2.16 1.36
CA TRP A 209 14.39 -3.19 1.44
C TRP A 209 14.34 -3.98 0.13
N ALA A 210 14.13 -5.26 0.22
CA ALA A 210 13.82 -6.13 -0.91
C ALA A 210 12.73 -7.13 -0.52
N ASN A 211 11.67 -7.23 -1.32
CA ASN A 211 10.55 -8.16 -1.09
C ASN A 211 9.96 -8.11 0.32
N GLY A 212 9.87 -6.90 0.90
CA GLY A 212 9.33 -6.70 2.24
C GLY A 212 10.29 -6.91 3.39
N GLN A 213 11.55 -7.34 3.14
CA GLN A 213 12.58 -7.60 4.13
C GLN A 213 13.68 -6.53 4.09
N GLN A 214 14.33 -6.27 5.23
CA GLN A 214 15.54 -5.46 5.32
C GLN A 214 16.65 -6.18 4.52
N ASN A 215 17.25 -5.47 3.55
CA ASN A 215 18.24 -6.08 2.67
C ASN A 215 19.17 -5.01 2.10
N GLY A 216 20.49 -5.23 2.16
CA GLY A 216 21.50 -4.23 1.80
C GLY A 216 21.90 -3.34 2.96
N LYS A 217 22.35 -2.12 2.69
CA LYS A 217 22.82 -1.18 3.72
C LYS A 217 21.67 -0.57 4.51
N GLY A 218 21.85 -0.50 5.85
CA GLY A 218 20.86 0.10 6.73
C GLY A 218 21.42 0.53 8.08
N VAL A 219 20.62 1.35 8.75
CA VAL A 219 20.84 1.80 10.12
C VAL A 219 19.67 1.33 10.97
N TYR A 220 19.95 0.59 12.02
CA TYR A 220 18.98 0.19 13.03
C TYR A 220 19.28 0.92 14.34
N LYS A 221 18.30 1.65 14.85
CA LYS A 221 18.38 2.36 16.14
C LYS A 221 17.40 1.73 17.10
N TRP A 222 17.92 1.17 18.18
CA TRP A 222 17.09 0.68 19.27
C TRP A 222 16.59 1.79 20.16
N GLN A 223 15.48 1.56 20.85
CA GLN A 223 14.92 2.49 21.82
C GLN A 223 15.90 2.85 22.95
N ASP A 224 16.76 1.90 23.33
CA ASP A 224 17.78 2.11 24.37
C ASP A 224 18.91 3.07 23.97
N GLY A 225 18.96 3.48 22.69
CA GLY A 225 19.96 4.37 22.11
C GLY A 225 21.11 3.63 21.41
N THR A 226 21.14 2.30 21.42
CA THR A 226 22.09 1.51 20.62
C THR A 226 21.84 1.74 19.13
N VAL A 227 22.90 1.85 18.34
CA VAL A 227 22.85 2.06 16.89
C VAL A 227 23.70 0.99 16.19
N TYR A 228 23.11 0.33 15.23
CA TYR A 228 23.78 -0.54 14.26
C TYR A 228 23.79 0.12 12.89
N GLU A 229 24.93 0.16 12.25
CA GLU A 229 25.14 0.63 10.88
C GLU A 229 25.87 -0.47 10.10
N GLY A 230 25.22 -1.07 9.08
CA GLY A 230 25.84 -2.19 8.39
C GLY A 230 24.95 -2.84 7.35
N ASP A 231 25.33 -4.07 7.02
CA ASP A 231 24.63 -4.89 6.03
C ASP A 231 23.51 -5.72 6.65
N PHE A 232 22.44 -5.88 5.86
CA PHE A 232 21.31 -6.75 6.16
C PHE A 232 21.10 -7.73 5.01
N VAL A 233 20.79 -8.96 5.32
CA VAL A 233 20.36 -9.99 4.37
C VAL A 233 19.13 -10.68 4.95
N ASN A 234 17.96 -10.50 4.31
CA ASN A 234 16.68 -11.10 4.72
C ASN A 234 16.40 -10.88 6.23
N ASP A 235 16.41 -9.61 6.65
CA ASP A 235 16.22 -9.13 8.02
C ASP A 235 17.37 -9.45 9.01
N ALA A 236 18.35 -10.26 8.62
CA ALA A 236 19.50 -10.60 9.46
C ALA A 236 20.63 -9.57 9.29
N ARG A 237 21.17 -9.07 10.40
CA ARG A 237 22.39 -8.23 10.44
C ARG A 237 23.59 -9.11 10.16
N THR A 238 24.35 -8.82 9.11
CA THR A 238 25.48 -9.65 8.69
C THR A 238 26.54 -8.82 7.95
N GLY A 239 27.73 -9.37 7.73
CA GLY A 239 28.81 -8.68 7.02
C GLY A 239 29.49 -7.59 7.88
N LYS A 240 29.97 -6.54 7.24
CA LYS A 240 30.68 -5.47 7.95
C LYS A 240 29.74 -4.46 8.58
N CYS A 241 30.04 -4.09 9.83
CA CYS A 241 29.20 -3.18 10.58
C CYS A 241 29.98 -2.26 11.51
N LYS A 242 29.23 -1.25 12.00
CA LYS A 242 29.55 -0.50 13.22
C LYS A 242 28.37 -0.61 14.18
N ILE A 243 28.64 -0.98 15.42
CA ILE A 243 27.67 -0.94 16.53
C ILE A 243 28.16 0.10 17.54
N THR A 244 27.28 1.00 17.96
CA THR A 244 27.55 1.96 19.02
C THR A 244 26.51 1.78 20.11
N TRP A 245 26.93 1.43 21.31
CA TRP A 245 26.05 1.29 22.47
C TRP A 245 25.83 2.60 23.18
N LYS A 246 24.73 2.73 23.90
CA LYS A 246 24.40 3.90 24.73
C LYS A 246 25.49 4.21 25.75
N THR A 247 26.21 3.21 26.21
CA THR A 247 27.35 3.35 27.15
C THR A 247 28.54 4.13 26.59
N GLY A 248 28.61 4.26 25.26
CA GLY A 248 29.75 4.85 24.55
C GLY A 248 30.71 3.81 23.99
N ASP A 249 30.50 2.52 24.32
CA ASP A 249 31.22 1.43 23.68
C ASP A 249 30.92 1.39 22.18
N TYR A 250 31.85 0.93 21.37
CA TYR A 250 31.56 0.64 19.97
C TYR A 250 32.37 -0.54 19.43
N TYR A 251 31.78 -1.22 18.46
CA TYR A 251 32.38 -2.30 17.68
C TYR A 251 32.40 -1.92 16.21
N THR A 252 33.49 -2.25 15.52
CA THR A 252 33.55 -2.23 14.05
C THR A 252 34.19 -3.52 13.56
N GLY A 253 33.54 -4.25 12.69
CA GLY A 253 34.05 -5.54 12.25
C GLY A 253 33.04 -6.37 11.48
N ASP A 254 33.31 -7.65 11.40
CA ASP A 254 32.43 -8.62 10.78
C ASP A 254 31.41 -9.17 11.81
N ILE A 255 30.19 -9.39 11.35
CA ILE A 255 29.15 -10.06 12.13
C ILE A 255 28.43 -11.09 11.27
N VAL A 256 27.91 -12.12 11.92
CA VAL A 256 27.01 -13.12 11.33
C VAL A 256 25.78 -13.22 12.20
N ASN A 257 24.58 -13.01 11.60
CA ASN A 257 23.29 -13.04 12.31
C ASN A 257 23.26 -12.17 13.59
N GLY A 258 23.95 -11.02 13.54
CA GLY A 258 23.99 -10.06 14.65
C GLY A 258 25.02 -10.34 15.74
N VAL A 259 25.87 -11.36 15.59
CA VAL A 259 26.92 -11.75 16.52
C VAL A 259 28.29 -11.42 15.89
N GLN A 260 29.24 -10.89 16.69
CA GLN A 260 30.62 -10.61 16.26
C GLN A 260 31.31 -11.90 15.83
N GLU A 261 31.95 -11.84 14.64
CA GLU A 261 32.60 -12.96 14.02
C GLU A 261 33.78 -12.46 13.16
N GLY A 262 34.83 -13.27 12.98
CA GLY A 262 35.98 -12.90 12.15
C GLY A 262 36.81 -11.78 12.74
N LYS A 263 37.18 -10.76 11.95
CA LYS A 263 38.02 -9.64 12.42
C LYS A 263 37.18 -8.47 12.90
N GLY A 264 37.55 -7.91 14.05
CA GLY A 264 36.83 -6.76 14.59
C GLY A 264 37.65 -5.95 15.63
N PHE A 265 37.30 -4.67 15.68
CA PHE A 265 37.82 -3.73 16.66
C PHE A 265 36.71 -3.37 17.64
N PHE A 266 37.01 -3.46 18.94
CA PHE A 266 36.10 -3.02 20.01
C PHE A 266 36.78 -1.93 20.84
N LYS A 267 36.02 -0.89 21.17
CA LYS A 267 36.45 0.11 22.14
C LYS A 267 35.42 0.24 23.24
N TRP A 268 35.86 0.00 24.45
CA TRP A 268 35.08 0.22 25.67
C TRP A 268 35.04 1.72 26.03
N ASN A 269 34.05 2.14 26.78
CA ASN A 269 33.89 3.53 27.18
C ASN A 269 34.95 3.98 28.21
N ASP A 270 35.58 3.05 28.90
CA ASP A 270 36.74 3.32 29.79
C ASP A 270 38.03 3.64 29.03
N GLY A 271 37.98 3.45 27.68
CA GLY A 271 39.12 3.70 26.79
C GLY A 271 39.89 2.44 26.40
N THR A 272 39.63 1.28 27.02
CA THR A 272 40.18 -0.01 26.60
C THR A 272 39.82 -0.29 25.13
N THR A 273 40.77 -0.88 24.39
CA THR A 273 40.54 -1.28 23.01
C THR A 273 40.98 -2.72 22.78
N TYR A 274 40.26 -3.43 21.88
CA TYR A 274 40.69 -4.73 21.36
C TYR A 274 40.62 -4.69 19.84
N ASP A 275 41.66 -5.22 19.19
CA ASP A 275 41.73 -5.41 17.73
C ASP A 275 42.21 -6.84 17.47
N GLY A 276 41.32 -7.67 16.91
CA GLY A 276 41.64 -9.09 16.75
C GLY A 276 40.51 -9.94 16.23
N ASP A 277 40.64 -11.24 16.45
CA ASP A 277 39.69 -12.26 16.03
C ASP A 277 38.49 -12.37 16.99
N TRP A 278 37.32 -12.66 16.44
CA TRP A 278 36.07 -12.83 17.16
C TRP A 278 35.42 -14.15 16.74
N VAL A 279 34.91 -14.90 17.68
CA VAL A 279 34.11 -16.10 17.46
C VAL A 279 32.93 -16.09 18.41
N ASN A 280 31.69 -16.18 17.87
CA ASN A 280 30.46 -16.20 18.65
C ASN A 280 30.35 -15.06 19.67
N GLY A 281 30.84 -13.86 19.34
CA GLY A 281 30.78 -12.69 20.21
C GLY A 281 31.88 -12.61 21.29
N TYR A 282 32.82 -13.53 21.32
CA TYR A 282 33.95 -13.56 22.22
C TYR A 282 35.26 -13.19 21.52
N LEU A 283 36.19 -12.52 22.25
CA LEU A 283 37.57 -12.39 21.83
C LEU A 283 38.13 -13.79 21.64
N HIS A 284 38.78 -14.06 20.51
CA HIS A 284 39.29 -15.38 20.18
C HIS A 284 40.52 -15.27 19.27
N GLY A 285 41.26 -16.39 19.09
CA GLY A 285 42.43 -16.39 18.23
C GLY A 285 43.43 -15.30 18.59
N TYR A 286 44.01 -14.63 17.59
CA TYR A 286 45.04 -13.62 17.83
C TYR A 286 44.44 -12.21 17.90
N GLY A 287 44.89 -11.42 18.90
CA GLY A 287 44.45 -10.04 19.06
C GLY A 287 45.37 -9.20 19.94
N ILE A 288 45.09 -7.91 19.96
CA ILE A 288 45.77 -6.90 20.76
C ILE A 288 44.76 -6.20 21.64
N ILE A 289 44.93 -6.24 22.96
CA ILE A 289 44.19 -5.41 23.89
C ILE A 289 45.08 -4.30 24.45
N LYS A 290 44.57 -3.08 24.54
CA LYS A 290 45.28 -1.94 25.13
C LYS A 290 44.42 -1.32 26.20
N TRP A 291 44.94 -1.19 27.40
CA TRP A 291 44.24 -0.59 28.53
C TRP A 291 44.57 0.91 28.69
N PRO A 292 43.69 1.70 29.32
CA PRO A 292 43.91 3.14 29.52
C PRO A 292 45.14 3.48 30.37
N ASN A 293 45.56 2.58 31.22
CA ASN A 293 46.78 2.74 32.02
C ASN A 293 48.07 2.63 31.20
N GLY A 294 47.96 2.24 29.93
CA GLY A 294 49.09 2.07 29.02
C GLY A 294 49.58 0.63 28.87
N ASP A 295 49.02 -0.33 29.60
CA ASP A 295 49.34 -1.74 29.45
C ASP A 295 48.84 -2.25 28.06
N VAL A 296 49.55 -3.22 27.51
CA VAL A 296 49.21 -3.85 26.22
C VAL A 296 49.45 -5.36 26.35
N TYR A 297 48.45 -6.15 25.94
CA TYR A 297 48.65 -7.57 25.67
C TYR A 297 48.47 -7.84 24.16
N GLU A 298 49.41 -8.58 23.61
CA GLU A 298 49.38 -9.04 22.21
C GLU A 298 49.62 -10.54 22.21
N GLY A 299 48.59 -11.32 21.78
CA GLY A 299 48.67 -12.77 21.89
C GLY A 299 47.37 -13.47 21.58
N GLU A 300 47.30 -14.72 22.04
CA GLU A 300 46.15 -15.61 21.76
C GLU A 300 45.05 -15.41 22.82
N PHE A 301 43.80 -15.54 22.40
CA PHE A 301 42.58 -15.44 23.20
C PHE A 301 41.70 -16.66 22.97
N ALA A 302 41.05 -17.12 24.03
CA ALA A 302 39.96 -18.06 23.95
C ALA A 302 38.82 -17.63 24.89
N TYR A 303 37.58 -17.62 24.37
CA TYR A 303 36.38 -17.29 25.14
C TYR A 303 36.42 -15.98 25.91
N GLY A 304 37.13 -14.98 25.37
CA GLY A 304 37.26 -13.65 25.95
C GLY A 304 38.44 -13.47 26.93
N LEU A 305 39.23 -14.48 27.19
CA LEU A 305 40.36 -14.48 28.08
C LEU A 305 41.69 -14.66 27.33
N MET A 306 42.80 -14.11 27.87
CA MET A 306 44.15 -14.41 27.39
C MET A 306 44.40 -15.92 27.60
N ASP A 307 44.65 -16.66 26.51
CA ASP A 307 44.80 -18.10 26.54
C ASP A 307 45.62 -18.56 25.33
N GLY A 308 46.79 -19.15 25.58
CA GLY A 308 47.83 -19.44 24.61
C GLY A 308 49.06 -18.58 24.76
N TYR A 309 49.84 -18.44 23.70
CA TYR A 309 51.08 -17.65 23.77
C TYR A 309 50.80 -16.16 23.56
N GLY A 310 51.48 -15.32 24.39
CA GLY A 310 51.31 -13.87 24.31
C GLY A 310 52.42 -13.08 25.00
N ILE A 311 52.39 -11.78 24.74
CA ILE A 311 53.34 -10.79 25.27
C ILE A 311 52.50 -9.73 26.00
N TYR A 312 52.73 -9.59 27.30
CA TYR A 312 52.18 -8.50 28.12
C TYR A 312 53.23 -7.43 28.34
N THR A 313 52.98 -6.23 27.90
CA THR A 313 53.84 -5.06 28.12
C THR A 313 53.16 -4.14 29.14
N TYR A 314 53.73 -3.98 30.29
CA TYR A 314 53.26 -3.07 31.33
C TYR A 314 53.56 -1.62 30.98
N SER A 315 52.82 -0.69 31.52
CA SER A 315 52.99 0.76 31.27
C SER A 315 54.33 1.33 31.74
N ASP A 316 55.01 0.64 32.65
CA ASP A 316 56.37 0.98 33.14
C ASP A 316 57.48 0.42 32.22
N GLY A 317 57.09 -0.34 31.18
CA GLY A 317 58.02 -0.94 30.24
C GLY A 317 58.46 -2.36 30.58
N TYR A 318 58.02 -2.95 31.68
CA TYR A 318 58.26 -4.36 31.97
C TYR A 318 57.52 -5.23 30.96
N VAL A 319 58.17 -6.33 30.52
CA VAL A 319 57.59 -7.25 29.50
C VAL A 319 57.55 -8.66 30.10
N GLU A 320 56.40 -9.29 30.03
CA GLU A 320 56.18 -10.69 30.38
C GLU A 320 55.74 -11.43 29.12
N GLU A 321 56.56 -12.39 28.69
CA GLU A 321 56.36 -13.18 27.44
C GLU A 321 56.27 -14.65 27.80
N GLY A 322 55.20 -15.35 27.39
CA GLY A 322 55.01 -16.76 27.74
C GLY A 322 53.63 -17.25 27.42
N TYR A 323 53.25 -18.35 28.06
CA TYR A 323 51.94 -18.94 27.93
C TYR A 323 51.00 -18.40 29.00
N TRP A 324 49.73 -18.26 28.61
CA TRP A 324 48.62 -17.79 29.41
C TRP A 324 47.53 -18.85 29.46
N LEU A 325 46.87 -18.99 30.57
CA LEU A 325 45.71 -19.87 30.75
C LEU A 325 44.64 -19.16 31.55
N ASN A 326 43.42 -19.02 30.93
CA ASN A 326 42.27 -18.34 31.55
C ASN A 326 42.59 -16.94 32.11
N GLY A 327 43.49 -16.19 31.45
CA GLY A 327 43.84 -14.82 31.80
C GLY A 327 45.09 -14.69 32.72
N GLU A 328 45.67 -15.76 33.19
CA GLU A 328 46.82 -15.80 34.09
C GLU A 328 48.06 -16.35 33.39
N PRO A 329 49.28 -15.82 33.65
CA PRO A 329 50.51 -16.37 33.13
C PRO A 329 50.85 -17.71 33.80
N ILE A 330 51.46 -18.66 33.04
CA ILE A 330 51.83 -19.99 33.51
C ILE A 330 53.29 -20.34 33.22
#